data_da44897fbc081f9b1abd8b041fc2de24
#
_entry.id   da44897fbc081f9b1abd8b041fc2de24
#
_cell.length_a   1.000
_cell.length_b   1.000
_cell.length_c   1.000
_cell.angle_alpha   90.00
_cell.angle_beta   90.00
_cell.angle_gamma   90.00
#
_symmetry.space_group_name_H-M   'P 1'
#
loop_
_entity.id
_entity.type
_entity.pdbx_description
1 polymer ?
#
loop_
_entity_poly.entity_id
_entity_poly.type
_entity_poly.pdbx_seq_one_letter_code
_entity_poly.pdbx_strand_id
1 'polypeptide(L)'
;MAANNTLSMKLRLPESKAAPGKTARKRTGTALGYRFVRQGDYWTAFVIVVIAPMPVVTDARLGAIGIDSNADHLALAEVDRSGNMIDFLRLQATVRGQSSDQCKAIYGEAAAGIASRAKKAGEPVVLEARLRCAQGRA
;
A
#
# COMPACT_ATOMS: atom_id res chain seq x y z
N MET A 1 2.42 -0.13 -20.34
CA MET A 1 2.28 1.19 -19.69
C MET A 1 2.94 1.08 -18.32
N ALA A 2 3.99 1.83 -18.06
CA ALA A 2 4.72 1.80 -16.79
C ALA A 2 3.90 2.56 -15.74
N ALA A 3 3.56 1.90 -14.63
CA ALA A 3 2.92 2.54 -13.50
C ALA A 3 3.94 3.46 -12.80
N ASN A 4 3.71 4.76 -12.88
CA ASN A 4 4.50 5.73 -12.11
C ASN A 4 4.05 5.69 -10.65
N ASN A 5 4.80 5.03 -9.79
CA ASN A 5 4.59 5.10 -8.36
C ASN A 5 5.12 6.45 -7.84
N THR A 6 4.19 7.32 -7.48
CA THR A 6 4.49 8.62 -6.86
C THR A 6 4.42 8.48 -5.35
N LEU A 7 5.55 8.61 -4.67
CA LEU A 7 5.61 8.71 -3.21
C LEU A 7 5.47 10.19 -2.83
N SER A 8 4.43 10.54 -2.06
CA SER A 8 4.23 11.88 -1.54
C SER A 8 4.71 11.94 -0.09
N MET A 9 5.72 12.78 0.19
CA MET A 9 6.21 13.03 1.54
C MET A 9 5.96 14.49 1.90
N LYS A 10 5.22 14.73 2.98
CA LYS A 10 4.92 16.07 3.49
C LYS A 10 6.05 16.51 4.42
N LEU A 11 6.93 17.38 3.94
CA LEU A 11 7.99 18.01 4.73
C LEU A 11 7.51 19.39 5.19
N ARG A 12 7.41 19.59 6.50
CA ARG A 12 7.24 20.90 7.10
C ARG A 12 8.64 21.48 7.30
N LEU A 13 9.05 22.38 6.43
CA LEU A 13 10.31 23.11 6.58
C LEU A 13 10.04 24.32 7.46
N PRO A 14 10.70 24.47 8.62
CA PRO A 14 10.71 25.73 9.33
C PRO A 14 11.48 26.76 8.51
N GLU A 15 11.05 28.01 8.53
CA GLU A 15 11.81 29.12 7.97
C GLU A 15 13.13 29.28 8.75
N SER A 16 14.20 28.68 8.27
CA SER A 16 15.54 28.96 8.82
C SER A 16 16.61 28.91 7.75
N LYS A 17 17.39 29.96 7.77
CA LYS A 17 18.64 30.27 7.09
C LYS A 17 19.39 29.11 6.46
N ALA A 18 19.66 29.24 5.16
CA ALA A 18 20.51 28.36 4.40
C ALA A 18 21.87 28.13 5.07
N ALA A 19 22.17 26.88 5.40
CA ALA A 19 23.51 26.46 5.75
C ALA A 19 24.29 26.08 4.47
N PRO A 20 25.58 26.42 4.37
CA PRO A 20 26.38 26.14 3.18
C PRO A 20 26.59 24.65 2.99
N GLY A 21 26.41 24.19 1.75
CA GLY A 21 26.40 22.79 1.35
C GLY A 21 27.71 22.07 1.59
N LYS A 22 27.58 20.83 2.09
CA LYS A 22 28.64 19.83 2.07
C LYS A 22 28.55 18.99 0.80
N THR A 23 29.68 18.82 0.16
CA THR A 23 29.99 18.11 -1.08
C THR A 23 29.19 16.85 -1.33
N ALA A 24 28.48 16.83 -2.44
CA ALA A 24 27.72 15.67 -2.91
C ALA A 24 28.66 14.51 -3.28
N ARG A 25 28.54 13.40 -2.56
CA ARG A 25 29.17 12.14 -2.91
C ARG A 25 28.48 11.59 -4.16
N LYS A 26 29.24 11.41 -5.26
CA LYS A 26 28.75 10.91 -6.54
C LYS A 26 28.11 9.52 -6.33
N ARG A 27 26.80 9.47 -6.27
CA ARG A 27 26.02 8.22 -6.27
C ARG A 27 25.53 8.01 -7.70
N THR A 28 25.88 6.89 -8.30
CA THR A 28 25.24 6.37 -9.51
C THR A 28 23.82 5.94 -9.14
N GLY A 29 22.87 6.86 -9.23
CA GLY A 29 21.47 6.64 -8.93
C GLY A 29 20.61 7.25 -10.02
N THR A 30 19.42 6.70 -10.22
CA THR A 30 18.38 7.24 -11.10
C THR A 30 18.07 8.66 -10.68
N ALA A 31 17.98 9.58 -11.64
CA ALA A 31 17.62 10.96 -11.37
C ALA A 31 16.26 11.05 -10.66
N LEU A 32 16.22 11.77 -9.55
CA LEU A 32 14.99 12.03 -8.82
C LEU A 32 14.35 13.30 -9.35
N GLY A 33 13.07 13.23 -9.72
CA GLY A 33 12.27 14.41 -10.02
C GLY A 33 11.70 15.01 -8.73
N TYR A 34 11.73 16.33 -8.61
CA TYR A 34 11.13 17.03 -7.48
C TYR A 34 10.10 18.05 -7.99
N ARG A 35 8.96 18.11 -7.32
CA ARG A 35 7.94 19.14 -7.52
C ARG A 35 7.60 19.75 -6.17
N PHE A 36 7.73 21.09 -6.07
CA PHE A 36 7.35 21.83 -4.89
C PHE A 36 6.06 22.60 -5.17
N VAL A 37 5.10 22.52 -4.25
CA VAL A 37 3.83 23.24 -4.32
C VAL A 37 3.62 23.99 -3.01
N ARG A 38 3.42 25.32 -3.11
CA ARG A 38 3.08 26.15 -1.96
C ARG A 38 1.58 26.00 -1.64
N GLN A 39 1.25 25.76 -0.39
CA GLN A 39 -0.12 25.64 0.11
C GLN A 39 -0.26 26.52 1.36
N GLY A 40 -0.63 27.81 1.17
CA GLY A 40 -0.65 28.79 2.26
C GLY A 40 0.75 29.01 2.84
N ASP A 41 0.92 28.72 4.14
CA ASP A 41 2.17 28.96 4.89
C ASP A 41 3.14 27.77 4.86
N TYR A 42 2.85 26.69 4.12
CA TYR A 42 3.74 25.53 4.02
C TYR A 42 3.98 25.12 2.58
N TRP A 43 5.11 24.44 2.38
CA TRP A 43 5.47 23.84 1.11
C TRP A 43 5.29 22.33 1.17
N THR A 44 4.71 21.77 0.11
CA THR A 44 4.65 20.32 -0.09
C THR A 44 5.67 19.94 -1.16
N ALA A 45 6.58 19.03 -0.80
CA ALA A 45 7.53 18.45 -1.75
C ALA A 45 7.01 17.09 -2.24
N PHE A 46 6.94 16.90 -3.54
CA PHE A 46 6.67 15.63 -4.18
C PHE A 46 7.99 15.09 -4.73
N VAL A 47 8.34 13.88 -4.38
CA VAL A 47 9.52 13.19 -4.92
C VAL A 47 9.04 12.13 -5.90
N ILE A 48 9.52 12.22 -7.15
CA ILE A 48 9.19 11.25 -8.20
C ILE A 48 10.37 10.28 -8.28
N VAL A 49 10.09 9.03 -7.97
CA VAL A 49 11.07 7.93 -8.05
C VAL A 49 10.62 6.95 -9.12
N VAL A 50 11.49 6.66 -10.05
CA VAL A 50 11.25 5.55 -10.99
C VAL A 50 11.63 4.26 -10.26
N ILE A 51 10.62 3.46 -9.93
CA ILE A 51 10.82 2.15 -9.31
C ILE A 51 10.71 1.10 -10.43
N ALA A 52 11.69 0.23 -10.53
CA ALA A 52 11.58 -0.92 -11.43
C ALA A 52 10.34 -1.75 -11.04
N PRO A 53 9.57 -2.23 -12.03
CA PRO A 53 8.42 -3.08 -11.73
C PRO A 53 8.90 -4.29 -10.94
N MET A 54 8.22 -4.56 -9.81
CA MET A 54 8.51 -5.77 -9.05
C MET A 54 8.12 -6.99 -9.89
N PRO A 55 8.92 -8.07 -9.88
CA PRO A 55 8.55 -9.28 -10.59
C PRO A 55 7.24 -9.84 -10.01
N VAL A 56 6.36 -10.33 -10.89
CA VAL A 56 5.17 -11.07 -10.49
C VAL A 56 5.66 -12.38 -9.88
N VAL A 57 5.29 -12.63 -8.62
CA VAL A 57 5.72 -13.80 -7.85
C VAL A 57 4.58 -14.80 -7.62
N THR A 58 3.42 -14.56 -8.23
CA THR A 58 2.21 -15.38 -8.10
C THR A 58 1.76 -15.91 -9.46
N ASP A 59 1.18 -17.10 -9.49
CA ASP A 59 0.67 -17.76 -10.70
C ASP A 59 -0.77 -18.24 -10.48
N ALA A 60 -1.73 -17.70 -11.23
CA ALA A 60 -3.13 -18.07 -11.15
C ALA A 60 -3.42 -19.54 -11.50
N ARG A 61 -2.46 -20.23 -12.14
CA ARG A 61 -2.56 -21.67 -12.43
C ARG A 61 -2.39 -22.54 -11.18
N LEU A 62 -1.87 -22.00 -10.10
CA LEU A 62 -1.72 -22.72 -8.83
C LEU A 62 -3.02 -22.69 -8.03
N GLY A 63 -3.76 -21.59 -8.13
CA GLY A 63 -4.97 -21.32 -7.37
C GLY A 63 -5.15 -19.83 -7.15
N ALA A 64 -5.91 -19.44 -6.12
CA ALA A 64 -6.13 -18.06 -5.75
C ALA A 64 -6.54 -17.93 -4.28
N ILE A 65 -6.22 -16.79 -3.67
CA ILE A 65 -6.73 -16.40 -2.36
C ILE A 65 -7.81 -15.35 -2.55
N GLY A 66 -9.08 -15.75 -2.37
CA GLY A 66 -10.22 -14.85 -2.37
C GLY A 66 -10.35 -14.11 -1.05
N ILE A 67 -10.67 -12.82 -1.10
CA ILE A 67 -10.90 -12.00 0.09
C ILE A 67 -12.27 -11.36 0.01
N ASP A 68 -13.08 -11.62 1.03
CA ASP A 68 -14.35 -10.93 1.28
C ASP A 68 -14.19 -10.00 2.48
N SER A 69 -14.66 -8.75 2.33
CA SER A 69 -14.54 -7.73 3.36
C SER A 69 -15.86 -7.51 4.08
N ASN A 70 -15.87 -7.77 5.38
CA ASN A 70 -16.99 -7.53 6.27
C ASN A 70 -16.73 -6.34 7.19
N ALA A 71 -17.74 -5.94 7.96
CA ALA A 71 -17.67 -4.77 8.83
C ALA A 71 -16.64 -4.88 9.96
N ASP A 72 -16.30 -6.08 10.38
CA ASP A 72 -15.46 -6.39 11.55
C ASP A 72 -14.32 -7.37 11.24
N HIS A 73 -14.31 -7.96 10.03
CA HIS A 73 -13.29 -8.94 9.64
C HIS A 73 -13.10 -9.03 8.13
N LEU A 74 -11.98 -9.61 7.73
CA LEU A 74 -11.73 -10.09 6.39
C LEU A 74 -11.81 -11.61 6.39
N ALA A 75 -12.62 -12.18 5.51
CA ALA A 75 -12.68 -13.60 5.28
C ALA A 75 -11.80 -13.96 4.09
N LEU A 76 -10.88 -14.89 4.27
CA LEU A 76 -9.96 -15.37 3.24
C LEU A 76 -10.30 -16.82 2.93
N ALA A 77 -10.47 -17.14 1.67
CA ALA A 77 -10.60 -18.50 1.17
C ALA A 77 -9.49 -18.80 0.16
N GLU A 78 -8.70 -19.82 0.42
CA GLU A 78 -7.69 -20.30 -0.51
C GLU A 78 -8.29 -21.44 -1.34
N VAL A 79 -8.22 -21.35 -2.65
CA VAL A 79 -8.75 -22.33 -3.58
C VAL A 79 -7.64 -22.86 -4.47
N ASP A 80 -7.66 -24.17 -4.74
CA ASP A 80 -6.74 -24.79 -5.68
C ASP A 80 -7.08 -24.44 -7.14
N ARG A 81 -6.25 -24.92 -8.06
CA ARG A 81 -6.44 -24.74 -9.51
C ARG A 81 -7.76 -25.28 -10.06
N SER A 82 -8.42 -26.17 -9.33
CA SER A 82 -9.69 -26.80 -9.70
C SER A 82 -10.90 -26.09 -9.05
N GLY A 83 -10.65 -25.05 -8.24
CA GLY A 83 -11.68 -24.30 -7.54
C GLY A 83 -12.13 -24.93 -6.21
N ASN A 84 -11.44 -25.97 -5.74
CA ASN A 84 -11.74 -26.56 -4.43
C ASN A 84 -11.14 -25.69 -3.34
N MET A 85 -11.92 -25.40 -2.29
CA MET A 85 -11.43 -24.68 -1.12
C MET A 85 -10.49 -25.59 -0.31
N ILE A 86 -9.24 -25.13 -0.12
CA ILE A 86 -8.20 -25.86 0.62
C ILE A 86 -7.94 -25.27 1.99
N ASP A 87 -8.19 -23.98 2.19
CA ASP A 87 -8.07 -23.35 3.50
C ASP A 87 -9.00 -22.15 3.65
N PHE A 88 -9.35 -21.84 4.88
CA PHE A 88 -10.17 -20.69 5.25
C PHE A 88 -9.59 -19.99 6.48
N LEU A 89 -9.47 -18.66 6.42
CA LEU A 89 -8.98 -17.86 7.51
C LEU A 89 -9.85 -16.63 7.71
N ARG A 90 -10.11 -16.28 8.95
CA ARG A 90 -10.78 -15.04 9.34
C ARG A 90 -9.78 -14.14 10.04
N LEU A 91 -9.53 -12.96 9.48
CA LEU A 91 -8.71 -11.92 10.08
C LEU A 91 -9.61 -10.86 10.72
N GLN A 92 -9.42 -10.61 11.98
CA GLN A 92 -10.13 -9.53 12.67
C GLN A 92 -9.70 -8.18 12.11
N ALA A 93 -10.65 -7.36 11.68
CA ALA A 93 -10.39 -6.04 11.09
C ALA A 93 -11.50 -5.05 11.49
N THR A 94 -11.75 -4.92 12.80
CA THR A 94 -12.78 -4.04 13.34
C THR A 94 -12.37 -2.59 13.17
N VAL A 95 -12.97 -1.91 12.18
CA VAL A 95 -12.70 -0.50 11.87
C VAL A 95 -13.81 0.45 12.35
N ARG A 96 -14.94 -0.10 12.81
CA ARG A 96 -16.06 0.71 13.28
C ARG A 96 -15.69 1.46 14.56
N GLY A 97 -15.86 2.77 14.56
CA GLY A 97 -15.50 3.63 15.69
C GLY A 97 -14.02 3.96 15.81
N GLN A 98 -13.20 3.55 14.85
CA GLN A 98 -11.78 3.85 14.81
C GLN A 98 -11.48 5.15 14.05
N SER A 99 -10.39 5.82 14.40
CA SER A 99 -9.88 6.96 13.63
C SER A 99 -9.34 6.53 12.28
N SER A 100 -9.22 7.47 11.33
CA SER A 100 -8.66 7.19 10.00
C SER A 100 -7.26 6.55 10.05
N ASP A 101 -6.42 6.97 11.00
CA ASP A 101 -5.06 6.43 11.11
C ASP A 101 -5.05 5.03 11.74
N GLN A 102 -5.95 4.77 12.68
CA GLN A 102 -6.16 3.42 13.22
C GLN A 102 -6.70 2.46 12.15
N CYS A 103 -7.67 2.90 11.33
CA CYS A 103 -8.16 2.11 10.19
C CYS A 103 -7.03 1.76 9.21
N LYS A 104 -6.18 2.73 8.88
CA LYS A 104 -5.01 2.50 8.01
C LYS A 104 -4.04 1.49 8.61
N ALA A 105 -3.78 1.56 9.92
CA ALA A 105 -2.91 0.61 10.60
C ALA A 105 -3.49 -0.81 10.57
N ILE A 106 -4.78 -0.98 10.90
CA ILE A 106 -5.47 -2.27 10.90
C ILE A 106 -5.44 -2.91 9.50
N TYR A 107 -5.83 -2.13 8.47
CA TYR A 107 -5.79 -2.63 7.10
C TYR A 107 -4.38 -2.86 6.57
N GLY A 108 -3.41 -2.05 7.01
CA GLY A 108 -2.00 -2.23 6.65
C GLY A 108 -1.43 -3.54 7.19
N GLU A 109 -1.73 -3.87 8.44
CA GLU A 109 -1.32 -5.14 9.06
C GLU A 109 -2.00 -6.35 8.37
N ALA A 110 -3.31 -6.27 8.13
CA ALA A 110 -4.03 -7.31 7.42
C ALA A 110 -3.47 -7.52 6.01
N ALA A 111 -3.23 -6.44 5.26
CA ALA A 111 -2.66 -6.50 3.91
C ALA A 111 -1.26 -7.12 3.89
N ALA A 112 -0.41 -6.82 4.89
CA ALA A 112 0.91 -7.43 5.02
C ALA A 112 0.81 -8.95 5.27
N GLY A 113 -0.10 -9.38 6.13
CA GLY A 113 -0.36 -10.80 6.39
C GLY A 113 -0.85 -11.54 5.13
N ILE A 114 -1.80 -10.95 4.42
CA ILE A 114 -2.33 -11.49 3.15
C ILE A 114 -1.24 -11.60 2.09
N ALA A 115 -0.46 -10.54 1.90
CA ALA A 115 0.63 -10.53 0.92
C ALA A 115 1.71 -11.59 1.24
N SER A 116 2.03 -11.77 2.52
CA SER A 116 2.95 -12.83 2.97
C SER A 116 2.41 -14.22 2.63
N ARG A 117 1.11 -14.46 2.86
CA ARG A 117 0.46 -15.73 2.53
C ARG A 117 0.46 -15.97 1.02
N ALA A 118 0.04 -15.00 0.24
CA ALA A 118 0.01 -15.07 -1.23
C ALA A 118 1.39 -15.39 -1.81
N LYS A 119 2.43 -14.72 -1.29
CA LYS A 119 3.82 -14.99 -1.67
C LYS A 119 4.27 -16.40 -1.32
N LYS A 120 3.88 -16.92 -0.16
CA LYS A 120 4.22 -18.27 0.29
C LYS A 120 3.52 -19.34 -0.56
N ALA A 121 2.24 -19.14 -0.86
CA ALA A 121 1.46 -20.04 -1.72
C ALA A 121 1.84 -19.93 -3.21
N GLY A 122 2.41 -18.79 -3.62
CA GLY A 122 2.63 -18.47 -5.03
C GLY A 122 1.34 -18.13 -5.79
N GLU A 123 0.27 -17.81 -5.09
CA GLU A 123 -1.08 -17.60 -5.62
C GLU A 123 -1.46 -16.11 -5.64
N PRO A 124 -2.21 -15.64 -6.66
CA PRO A 124 -2.71 -14.28 -6.67
C PRO A 124 -3.81 -14.06 -5.63
N VAL A 125 -3.94 -12.81 -5.21
CA VAL A 125 -5.03 -12.36 -4.35
C VAL A 125 -6.14 -11.78 -5.21
N VAL A 126 -7.38 -12.20 -4.95
CA VAL A 126 -8.61 -11.72 -5.60
C VAL A 126 -9.46 -11.01 -4.55
N LEU A 127 -9.76 -9.73 -4.81
CA LEU A 127 -10.59 -8.89 -3.95
C LEU A 127 -11.89 -8.54 -4.65
N GLU A 128 -12.99 -8.56 -3.91
CA GLU A 128 -14.20 -7.92 -4.38
C GLU A 128 -14.03 -6.40 -4.42
N ALA A 129 -14.41 -5.76 -5.54
CA ALA A 129 -14.17 -4.32 -5.80
C ALA A 129 -14.97 -3.35 -4.90
N ARG A 130 -15.60 -3.82 -3.82
CA ARG A 130 -16.49 -3.04 -2.95
C ARG A 130 -15.90 -2.59 -1.61
N LEU A 131 -14.60 -2.40 -1.49
CA LEU A 131 -14.02 -1.73 -0.31
C LEU A 131 -14.43 -0.25 -0.26
N ARG A 132 -15.68 0.02 0.07
CA ARG A 132 -16.12 1.35 0.48
C ARG A 132 -15.82 1.51 1.97
N CYS A 133 -14.77 2.25 2.30
CA CYS A 133 -14.67 2.87 3.61
C CYS A 133 -15.95 3.69 3.81
N ALA A 134 -16.83 3.28 4.71
CA ALA A 134 -17.97 4.09 5.10
C ALA A 134 -17.42 5.34 5.79
N GLN A 135 -17.26 6.43 5.01
CA GLN A 135 -17.06 7.74 5.59
C GLN A 135 -18.34 8.07 6.36
N GLY A 136 -18.25 8.01 7.70
CA GLY A 136 -19.28 8.48 8.56
C GLY A 136 -19.59 9.94 8.19
N ARG A 137 -20.81 10.18 7.69
CA ARG A 137 -21.34 11.54 7.65
C ARG A 137 -21.56 11.96 9.11
N ALA A 138 -20.81 12.98 9.54
CA ALA A 138 -21.14 13.77 10.70
C ALA A 138 -22.42 14.57 10.42
#